data_77530c6ce6607169124095a680ecbbc7
#
_entry.id   77530c6ce6607169124095a680ecbbc7
#
_cell.length_a   1.000
_cell.length_b   1.000
_cell.length_c   1.000
_cell.angle_alpha   90.00
_cell.angle_beta   90.00
_cell.angle_gamma   90.00
#
_symmetry.space_group_name_H-M   'P 1'
#
loop_
_entity.id
_entity.type
_entity.pdbx_description
1 polymer ?
#
loop_
_entity_poly.entity_id
_entity_poly.type
_entity_poly.pdbx_seq_one_letter_code
_entity_poly.pdbx_strand_id
1 'polypeptide(L)'
;MNSIIITRAGTHSTIQDFGRFQYQHLGVSPSGAMDQRIITELQKIIPNHQNQFLEFAYVGPSIKVKEGSVKICVGGNCNMSIQKNNNSQLECQPYKSINLFAGDELIIHNTIDSVYGYIAFEHGLGLEPCLNSYSTDTKAGIGSINRPLNDEDIFHISKDVSSWDLISIPKPDLEKVTNFKV
;
A
#
# COMPACT_ATOMS: atom_id res chain seq x y z
N MET A 1 2.33 -17.52 11.46
CA MET A 1 2.65 -16.09 11.44
C MET A 1 2.75 -15.68 9.98
N ASN A 2 2.12 -14.61 9.57
CA ASN A 2 2.16 -14.20 8.17
C ASN A 2 3.29 -13.18 7.98
N SER A 3 4.05 -13.30 6.91
CA SER A 3 5.11 -12.34 6.61
C SER A 3 5.29 -12.12 5.11
N ILE A 4 5.66 -10.90 4.79
CA ILE A 4 5.99 -10.46 3.43
C ILE A 4 7.40 -9.90 3.38
N ILE A 5 8.01 -9.97 2.21
CA ILE A 5 9.29 -9.33 1.90
C ILE A 5 9.13 -8.44 0.68
N ILE A 6 9.75 -7.27 0.72
CA ILE A 6 9.88 -6.37 -0.42
C ILE A 6 11.02 -6.90 -1.30
N THR A 7 10.71 -7.52 -2.41
CA THR A 7 11.74 -8.04 -3.35
C THR A 7 12.27 -6.96 -4.28
N ARG A 8 11.49 -5.90 -4.47
CA ARG A 8 11.87 -4.65 -5.15
C ARG A 8 11.08 -3.52 -4.52
N ALA A 9 11.75 -2.50 -4.03
CA ALA A 9 11.08 -1.38 -3.35
C ALA A 9 10.28 -0.48 -4.31
N GLY A 10 10.66 -0.40 -5.57
CA GLY A 10 10.05 0.52 -6.53
C GLY A 10 10.53 1.96 -6.31
N THR A 11 9.80 2.92 -6.90
CA THR A 11 10.17 4.33 -6.81
C THR A 11 9.42 5.00 -5.67
N HIS A 12 10.19 5.57 -4.74
CA HIS A 12 9.66 6.36 -3.61
C HIS A 12 8.55 5.66 -2.82
N SER A 13 8.75 4.38 -2.52
CA SER A 13 7.79 3.60 -1.73
C SER A 13 7.92 3.96 -0.25
N THR A 14 6.82 4.36 0.38
CA THR A 14 6.75 4.79 1.78
C THR A 14 5.49 4.26 2.44
N ILE A 15 5.50 4.18 3.77
CA ILE A 15 4.28 3.91 4.53
C ILE A 15 3.56 5.23 4.75
N GLN A 16 2.27 5.25 4.42
CA GLN A 16 1.42 6.42 4.57
C GLN A 16 0.08 6.05 5.23
N ASP A 17 -0.57 7.07 5.82
CA ASP A 17 -1.92 7.03 6.34
C ASP A 17 -2.66 8.33 5.97
N PHE A 18 -3.63 8.76 6.76
CA PHE A 18 -4.32 10.04 6.55
C PHE A 18 -3.55 11.27 7.04
N GLY A 19 -2.39 11.06 7.67
CA GLY A 19 -1.50 12.13 8.11
C GLY A 19 -1.44 12.31 9.63
N ARG A 20 -0.42 13.05 10.04
CA ARG A 20 -0.05 13.38 11.41
C ARG A 20 -0.50 14.79 11.74
N PHE A 21 -1.54 14.92 12.55
CA PHE A 21 -2.09 16.22 12.93
C PHE A 21 -1.67 16.61 14.34
N GLN A 22 -1.85 17.89 14.71
CA GLN A 22 -1.58 18.47 16.02
C GLN A 22 -0.11 18.72 16.39
N TYR A 23 0.84 18.43 15.49
CA TYR A 23 2.28 18.60 15.75
C TYR A 23 2.94 19.72 14.94
N GLN A 24 2.18 20.45 14.13
CA GLN A 24 2.69 21.54 13.27
C GLN A 24 3.36 22.66 14.08
N HIS A 25 2.87 22.93 15.32
CA HIS A 25 3.46 23.89 16.22
C HIS A 25 4.88 23.53 16.69
N LEU A 26 5.28 22.24 16.52
CA LEU A 26 6.62 21.74 16.76
C LEU A 26 7.45 21.66 15.48
N GLY A 27 6.96 22.17 14.37
CA GLY A 27 7.62 22.11 13.08
C GLY A 27 7.50 20.74 12.36
N VAL A 28 6.63 19.84 12.86
CA VAL A 28 6.43 18.52 12.25
C VAL A 28 5.37 18.61 11.15
N SER A 29 5.73 18.12 9.95
CA SER A 29 4.81 18.06 8.80
C SER A 29 3.66 17.06 9.08
N PRO A 30 2.44 17.36 8.61
CA PRO A 30 1.35 16.39 8.63
C PRO A 30 1.65 15.10 7.87
N SER A 31 2.41 15.18 6.78
CA SER A 31 2.63 14.02 5.87
C SER A 31 1.29 13.41 5.42
N GLY A 32 1.23 12.11 5.23
CA GLY A 32 0.03 11.41 4.79
C GLY A 32 0.03 11.13 3.29
N ALA A 33 -0.90 10.26 2.89
CA ALA A 33 -1.05 9.87 1.49
C ALA A 33 -1.30 11.08 0.58
N MET A 34 -0.63 11.10 -0.57
CA MET A 34 -0.77 12.15 -1.57
C MET A 34 -2.16 12.18 -2.20
N ASP A 35 -2.80 11.04 -2.37
CA ASP A 35 -4.20 10.95 -2.81
C ASP A 35 -5.05 10.16 -1.80
N GLN A 36 -5.65 10.89 -0.88
CA GLN A 36 -6.50 10.31 0.17
C GLN A 36 -7.80 9.70 -0.36
N ARG A 37 -8.23 10.06 -1.58
CA ARG A 37 -9.42 9.46 -2.20
C ARG A 37 -9.16 7.98 -2.50
N ILE A 38 -7.97 7.66 -3.03
CA ILE A 38 -7.60 6.27 -3.33
C ILE A 38 -7.60 5.43 -2.07
N ILE A 39 -6.97 5.87 -0.99
CA ILE A 39 -6.92 5.09 0.26
C ILE A 39 -8.31 4.96 0.91
N THR A 40 -9.17 5.95 0.76
CA THR A 40 -10.57 5.88 1.20
C THR A 40 -11.35 4.80 0.44
N GLU A 41 -11.14 4.67 -0.88
CA GLU A 41 -11.77 3.60 -1.67
C GLU A 41 -11.22 2.22 -1.29
N LEU A 42 -9.92 2.12 -1.02
CA LEU A 42 -9.32 0.86 -0.55
C LEU A 42 -9.90 0.38 0.77
N GLN A 43 -10.25 1.30 1.69
CA GLN A 43 -10.91 0.95 2.96
C GLN A 43 -12.26 0.25 2.78
N LYS A 44 -12.98 0.55 1.69
CA LYS A 44 -14.27 -0.12 1.39
C LYS A 44 -14.07 -1.58 0.96
N ILE A 45 -12.91 -1.90 0.40
CA ILE A 45 -12.58 -3.25 -0.08
C ILE A 45 -11.90 -4.06 1.02
N ILE A 46 -11.04 -3.44 1.80
CA ILE A 46 -10.31 -4.04 2.92
C ILE A 46 -10.60 -3.23 4.19
N PRO A 47 -11.74 -3.45 4.85
CA PRO A 47 -12.24 -2.56 5.89
C PRO A 47 -11.46 -2.64 7.21
N ASN A 48 -10.76 -3.73 7.47
CA ASN A 48 -10.16 -3.99 8.79
C ASN A 48 -8.66 -3.68 8.88
N HIS A 49 -8.10 -2.95 7.92
CA HIS A 49 -6.71 -2.56 8.02
C HIS A 49 -6.52 -1.43 9.05
N GLN A 50 -5.31 -1.25 9.52
CA GLN A 50 -4.97 -0.26 10.55
C GLN A 50 -4.62 1.12 9.95
N ASN A 51 -5.20 1.50 8.82
CA ASN A 51 -4.85 2.71 8.06
C ASN A 51 -3.38 2.77 7.61
N GLN A 52 -2.74 1.63 7.49
CA GLN A 52 -1.37 1.51 7.00
C GLN A 52 -1.40 1.18 5.51
N PHE A 53 -0.99 2.12 4.68
CA PHE A 53 -0.90 1.94 3.24
C PHE A 53 0.56 2.02 2.81
N LEU A 54 0.93 1.20 1.85
CA LEU A 54 2.18 1.38 1.13
C LEU A 54 1.88 2.29 -0.07
N GLU A 55 2.42 3.49 -0.08
CA GLU A 55 2.37 4.44 -1.20
C GLU A 55 3.60 4.25 -2.08
N PHE A 56 3.45 4.33 -3.39
CA PHE A 56 4.55 4.31 -4.36
C PHE A 56 4.28 5.29 -5.50
N ALA A 57 5.35 5.70 -6.20
CA ALA A 57 5.26 6.61 -7.34
C ALA A 57 5.82 5.96 -8.62
N TYR A 58 5.11 6.07 -9.74
CA TYR A 58 5.47 5.60 -11.07
C TYR A 58 5.74 4.10 -11.18
N VAL A 59 6.84 3.60 -10.63
CA VAL A 59 7.21 2.17 -10.63
C VAL A 59 6.94 1.61 -9.25
N GLY A 60 6.02 0.66 -9.15
CA GLY A 60 5.61 0.11 -7.87
C GLY A 60 6.54 -0.97 -7.34
N PRO A 61 6.33 -1.39 -6.09
CA PRO A 61 7.10 -2.46 -5.47
C PRO A 61 6.75 -3.83 -6.02
N SER A 62 7.65 -4.79 -5.76
CA SER A 62 7.34 -6.22 -5.80
C SER A 62 7.34 -6.76 -4.39
N ILE A 63 6.31 -7.54 -4.04
CA ILE A 63 6.07 -8.03 -2.68
C ILE A 63 5.82 -9.53 -2.73
N LYS A 64 6.67 -10.29 -2.05
CA LYS A 64 6.54 -11.75 -1.95
C LYS A 64 6.06 -12.16 -0.58
N VAL A 65 5.10 -13.09 -0.53
CA VAL A 65 4.69 -13.71 0.74
C VAL A 65 5.74 -14.76 1.13
N LYS A 66 6.39 -14.55 2.28
CA LYS A 66 7.36 -15.49 2.83
C LYS A 66 6.69 -16.65 3.55
N GLU A 67 5.74 -16.33 4.41
CA GLU A 67 5.03 -17.29 5.24
C GLU A 67 3.55 -16.95 5.33
N GLY A 68 2.71 -17.99 5.38
CA GLY A 68 1.27 -17.88 5.58
C GLY A 68 0.55 -17.33 4.36
N SER A 69 -0.33 -16.38 4.59
CA SER A 69 -1.17 -15.77 3.56
C SER A 69 -1.49 -14.33 3.89
N VAL A 70 -1.70 -13.51 2.88
CA VAL A 70 -2.10 -12.11 3.04
C VAL A 70 -3.21 -11.77 2.05
N LYS A 71 -4.14 -10.92 2.49
CA LYS A 71 -5.14 -10.33 1.64
C LYS A 71 -4.80 -8.85 1.43
N ILE A 72 -4.72 -8.45 0.18
CA ILE A 72 -4.34 -7.10 -0.22
C ILE A 72 -5.33 -6.51 -1.21
N CYS A 73 -5.30 -5.22 -1.36
CA CYS A 73 -5.91 -4.51 -2.47
C CYS A 73 -4.97 -3.40 -2.95
N VAL A 74 -4.84 -3.27 -4.26
CA VAL A 74 -4.06 -2.20 -4.90
C VAL A 74 -5.01 -1.13 -5.40
N GLY A 75 -4.71 0.13 -5.12
CA GLY A 75 -5.43 1.30 -5.60
C GLY A 75 -4.55 2.18 -6.48
N GLY A 76 -5.19 2.95 -7.33
CA GLY A 76 -4.54 3.70 -8.39
C GLY A 76 -4.71 3.01 -9.75
N ASN A 77 -4.38 3.72 -10.82
CA ASN A 77 -4.38 3.13 -12.15
C ASN A 77 -2.99 2.55 -12.44
N CYS A 78 -2.82 1.25 -12.33
CA CYS A 78 -1.51 0.61 -12.49
C CYS A 78 -1.59 -0.74 -13.20
N ASN A 79 -0.52 -1.08 -13.89
CA ASN A 79 -0.26 -2.42 -14.42
C ASN A 79 0.38 -3.27 -13.35
N MET A 80 -0.16 -4.44 -13.13
CA MET A 80 0.36 -5.36 -12.12
C MET A 80 0.07 -6.82 -12.48
N SER A 81 0.88 -7.71 -11.94
CA SER A 81 0.73 -9.15 -12.12
C SER A 81 1.07 -9.89 -10.84
N ILE A 82 0.64 -11.14 -10.76
CA ILE A 82 0.99 -12.04 -9.68
C ILE A 82 1.80 -13.19 -10.27
N GLN A 83 3.00 -13.35 -9.78
CA GLN A 83 3.81 -14.54 -9.99
C GLN A 83 3.43 -15.55 -8.91
N LYS A 84 2.84 -16.67 -9.31
CA LYS A 84 2.48 -17.76 -8.40
C LYS A 84 3.69 -18.62 -8.04
N ASN A 85 3.63 -19.27 -6.90
CA ASN A 85 4.67 -20.20 -6.44
C ASN A 85 4.96 -21.34 -7.45
N ASN A 86 4.00 -21.72 -8.29
CA ASN A 86 4.14 -22.70 -9.38
C ASN A 86 4.70 -22.12 -10.69
N ASN A 87 5.26 -20.92 -10.67
CA ASN A 87 5.76 -20.15 -11.80
C ASN A 87 4.71 -19.71 -12.84
N SER A 88 3.42 -19.88 -12.58
CA SER A 88 2.40 -19.26 -13.42
C SER A 88 2.28 -17.78 -13.13
N GLN A 89 2.01 -16.98 -14.15
CA GLN A 89 1.78 -15.56 -14.03
C GLN A 89 0.32 -15.25 -14.33
N LEU A 90 -0.30 -14.43 -13.48
CA LEU A 90 -1.68 -13.96 -13.62
C LEU A 90 -1.70 -12.45 -13.68
N GLU A 91 -2.35 -11.91 -14.68
CA GLU A 91 -2.67 -10.48 -14.68
C GLU A 91 -3.77 -10.20 -13.66
N CYS A 92 -3.65 -9.11 -12.95
CA CYS A 92 -4.63 -8.68 -11.98
C CYS A 92 -4.97 -7.19 -12.16
N GLN A 93 -6.06 -6.77 -11.57
CA GLN A 93 -6.58 -5.42 -11.73
C GLN A 93 -6.64 -4.71 -10.38
N PRO A 94 -6.38 -3.39 -10.33
CA PRO A 94 -6.59 -2.60 -9.13
C PRO A 94 -8.07 -2.61 -8.70
N TYR A 95 -8.30 -2.21 -7.45
CA TYR A 95 -9.61 -2.16 -6.78
C TYR A 95 -10.33 -3.52 -6.67
N LYS A 96 -9.55 -4.60 -6.66
CA LYS A 96 -10.01 -5.94 -6.32
C LYS A 96 -9.16 -6.49 -5.20
N SER A 97 -9.79 -7.12 -4.22
CA SER A 97 -9.04 -7.83 -3.19
C SER A 97 -8.36 -9.08 -3.78
N ILE A 98 -7.17 -9.34 -3.33
CA ILE A 98 -6.30 -10.42 -3.83
C ILE A 98 -5.80 -11.21 -2.63
N ASN A 99 -5.96 -12.53 -2.67
CA ASN A 99 -5.38 -13.44 -1.71
C ASN A 99 -4.05 -13.98 -2.25
N LEU A 100 -2.97 -13.73 -1.54
CA LEU A 100 -1.63 -14.23 -1.82
C LEU A 100 -1.23 -15.24 -0.77
N PHE A 101 -0.57 -16.32 -1.18
CA PHE A 101 -0.10 -17.41 -0.34
C PHE A 101 1.42 -17.46 -0.35
N ALA A 102 2.00 -18.18 0.61
CA ALA A 102 3.45 -18.35 0.70
C ALA A 102 4.07 -18.75 -0.66
N GLY A 103 5.05 -17.98 -1.09
CA GLY A 103 5.72 -18.12 -2.39
C GLY A 103 5.12 -17.27 -3.52
N ASP A 104 3.87 -16.79 -3.41
CA ASP A 104 3.29 -15.86 -4.39
C ASP A 104 3.96 -14.49 -4.28
N GLU A 105 4.10 -13.81 -5.42
CA GLU A 105 4.68 -12.48 -5.51
C GLU A 105 3.77 -11.54 -6.31
N LEU A 106 3.36 -10.43 -5.70
CA LEU A 106 2.74 -9.31 -6.41
C LEU A 106 3.84 -8.47 -7.05
N ILE A 107 3.68 -8.13 -8.32
CA ILE A 107 4.59 -7.28 -9.07
C ILE A 107 3.79 -6.09 -9.61
N ILE A 108 4.10 -4.89 -9.14
CA ILE A 108 3.51 -3.66 -9.68
C ILE A 108 4.51 -3.06 -10.65
N HIS A 109 4.15 -3.06 -11.94
CA HIS A 109 5.04 -2.62 -13.01
C HIS A 109 5.15 -1.10 -13.06
N ASN A 110 4.03 -0.43 -13.27
CA ASN A 110 3.98 1.03 -13.36
C ASN A 110 2.56 1.57 -13.15
N THR A 111 2.47 2.84 -12.82
CA THR A 111 1.20 3.60 -12.86
C THR A 111 0.88 4.04 -14.29
N ILE A 112 -0.41 4.21 -14.58
CA ILE A 112 -0.91 4.67 -15.89
C ILE A 112 -1.65 5.99 -15.67
N ASP A 113 -1.25 7.04 -16.38
CA ASP A 113 -1.87 8.37 -16.29
C ASP A 113 -2.00 8.93 -14.86
N SER A 114 -1.20 8.42 -13.94
CA SER A 114 -1.16 8.85 -12.54
C SER A 114 0.27 8.74 -11.99
N VAL A 115 0.54 9.47 -10.92
CA VAL A 115 1.84 9.42 -10.26
C VAL A 115 1.84 8.36 -9.16
N TYR A 116 0.79 8.33 -8.34
CA TYR A 116 0.76 7.54 -7.12
C TYR A 116 -0.15 6.32 -7.23
N GLY A 117 0.28 5.24 -6.59
CA GLY A 117 -0.51 4.07 -6.31
C GLY A 117 -0.33 3.64 -4.86
N TYR A 118 -1.24 2.77 -4.38
CA TYR A 118 -1.31 2.37 -2.98
C TYR A 118 -1.58 0.87 -2.85
N ILE A 119 -1.04 0.28 -1.80
CA ILE A 119 -1.37 -1.09 -1.41
C ILE A 119 -1.94 -1.05 0.00
N ALA A 120 -3.15 -1.59 0.17
CA ALA A 120 -3.76 -1.86 1.46
C ALA A 120 -3.58 -3.34 1.84
N PHE A 121 -3.34 -3.61 3.12
CA PHE A 121 -3.22 -4.94 3.70
C PHE A 121 -4.32 -5.13 4.73
N GLU A 122 -5.03 -6.25 4.70
CA GLU A 122 -6.22 -6.47 5.53
C GLU A 122 -5.98 -6.22 7.03
N HIS A 123 -4.82 -6.57 7.54
CA HIS A 123 -4.46 -6.39 8.94
C HIS A 123 -3.29 -5.41 9.16
N GLY A 124 -3.02 -4.57 8.16
CA GLY A 124 -1.88 -3.67 8.17
C GLY A 124 -0.54 -4.42 8.08
N LEU A 125 0.53 -3.75 8.43
CA LEU A 125 1.91 -4.22 8.30
C LEU A 125 2.59 -4.48 9.65
N GLY A 126 1.82 -4.53 10.75
CA GLY A 126 2.36 -4.75 12.09
C GLY A 126 3.29 -3.64 12.59
N LEU A 127 3.07 -2.42 12.14
CA LEU A 127 3.88 -1.27 12.49
C LEU A 127 3.30 -0.52 13.69
N GLU A 128 4.18 0.12 14.45
CA GLU A 128 3.80 1.02 15.53
C GLU A 128 3.73 2.48 15.01
N PRO A 129 2.73 3.26 15.43
CA PRO A 129 2.62 4.65 15.01
C PRO A 129 3.68 5.53 15.67
N CYS A 130 4.15 6.54 14.93
CA CYS A 130 5.01 7.60 15.44
C CYS A 130 4.22 8.91 15.47
N LEU A 131 4.07 9.53 16.64
CA LEU A 131 3.25 10.74 16.82
C LEU A 131 1.81 10.53 16.27
N ASN A 132 1.17 9.44 16.67
CA ASN A 132 -0.19 9.05 16.29
C ASN A 132 -0.42 8.89 14.77
N SER A 133 0.62 8.62 13.97
CA SER A 133 0.52 8.39 12.53
C SER A 133 1.58 7.39 12.09
N TYR A 134 1.23 6.62 11.05
CA TYR A 134 2.17 5.70 10.40
C TYR A 134 2.97 6.38 9.28
N SER A 135 2.55 7.58 8.87
CA SER A 135 3.12 8.27 7.71
C SER A 135 4.60 8.56 7.85
N THR A 136 5.32 8.23 6.80
CA THR A 136 6.74 8.55 6.64
C THR A 136 6.91 9.99 6.17
N ASP A 137 7.69 10.76 6.90
CA ASP A 137 8.28 12.02 6.44
C ASP A 137 9.76 11.78 6.17
N THR A 138 10.11 11.63 4.92
CA THR A 138 11.49 11.31 4.51
C THR A 138 12.48 12.44 4.74
N LYS A 139 12.00 13.70 4.80
CA LYS A 139 12.84 14.87 5.06
C LYS A 139 13.17 15.01 6.54
N ALA A 140 12.18 14.82 7.39
CA ALA A 140 12.34 14.92 8.84
C ALA A 140 12.83 13.60 9.47
N GLY A 141 12.79 12.49 8.74
CA GLY A 141 13.13 11.17 9.29
C GLY A 141 12.13 10.71 10.37
N ILE A 142 10.84 11.02 10.19
CA ILE A 142 9.77 10.70 11.13
C ILE A 142 8.78 9.73 10.47
N GLY A 143 8.29 8.75 11.22
CA GLY A 143 7.29 7.78 10.77
C GLY A 143 7.47 6.44 11.44
N SER A 144 6.55 5.50 11.20
CA SER A 144 6.69 4.11 11.64
C SER A 144 7.93 3.46 11.03
N ILE A 145 8.20 3.82 9.79
CA ILE A 145 9.48 3.66 9.11
C ILE A 145 9.91 5.06 8.70
N ASN A 146 11.09 5.49 9.14
CA ASN A 146 11.58 6.86 8.97
C ASN A 146 12.33 7.11 7.66
N ARG A 147 12.18 6.22 6.70
CA ARG A 147 12.83 6.23 5.38
C ARG A 147 11.91 5.62 4.31
N PRO A 148 12.18 5.79 3.03
CA PRO A 148 11.60 4.96 1.99
C PRO A 148 11.90 3.47 2.23
N LEU A 149 11.07 2.61 1.70
CA LEU A 149 11.30 1.16 1.75
C LEU A 149 12.53 0.79 0.92
N ASN A 150 13.22 -0.23 1.36
CA ASN A 150 14.32 -0.85 0.66
C ASN A 150 13.96 -2.27 0.23
N ASP A 151 14.70 -2.77 -0.74
CA ASP A 151 14.71 -4.20 -1.04
C ASP A 151 15.07 -4.98 0.24
N GLU A 152 14.47 -6.13 0.41
CA GLU A 152 14.63 -7.03 1.56
C GLU A 152 13.95 -6.56 2.86
N ASP A 153 13.23 -5.43 2.90
CA ASP A 153 12.40 -5.08 4.04
C ASP A 153 11.34 -6.16 4.29
N ILE A 154 11.23 -6.60 5.55
CA ILE A 154 10.31 -7.66 5.97
C ILE A 154 9.25 -7.07 6.90
N PHE A 155 7.99 -7.43 6.64
CA PHE A 155 6.86 -7.06 7.50
C PHE A 155 6.18 -8.31 8.04
N HIS A 156 5.81 -8.25 9.32
CA HIS A 156 5.09 -9.32 10.03
C HIS A 156 3.64 -8.92 10.23
N ILE A 157 2.73 -9.72 9.70
CA ILE A 157 1.29 -9.50 9.80
C ILE A 157 0.77 -10.43 10.89
N SER A 158 0.24 -9.86 11.96
CA SER A 158 -0.05 -10.58 13.20
C SER A 158 -1.31 -11.46 13.15
N LYS A 159 -2.16 -11.30 12.15
CA LYS A 159 -3.44 -11.99 12.02
C LYS A 159 -3.53 -12.76 10.71
N ASP A 160 -4.32 -13.83 10.76
CA ASP A 160 -4.70 -14.57 9.56
C ASP A 160 -5.79 -13.83 8.77
N VAL A 161 -5.90 -14.13 7.48
CA VAL A 161 -6.93 -13.58 6.60
C VAL A 161 -8.32 -13.88 7.18
N SER A 162 -9.16 -12.85 7.31
CA SER A 162 -10.46 -12.96 7.97
C SER A 162 -11.50 -13.72 7.15
N SER A 163 -11.43 -13.60 5.82
CA SER A 163 -12.24 -14.37 4.86
C SER A 163 -11.51 -14.52 3.54
N TRP A 164 -11.85 -15.56 2.79
CA TRP A 164 -11.32 -15.78 1.45
C TRP A 164 -12.19 -15.18 0.35
N ASP A 165 -13.30 -14.55 0.71
CA ASP A 165 -14.19 -13.91 -0.25
C ASP A 165 -13.48 -12.74 -0.93
N LEU A 166 -13.56 -12.71 -2.25
CA LEU A 166 -12.98 -11.62 -3.04
C LEU A 166 -13.98 -10.47 -3.11
N ILE A 167 -13.54 -9.30 -2.69
CA ILE A 167 -14.31 -8.06 -2.74
C ILE A 167 -13.74 -7.20 -3.86
N SER A 168 -14.61 -6.61 -4.67
CA SER A 168 -14.23 -5.63 -5.69
C SER A 168 -15.23 -4.49 -5.71
N ILE A 169 -14.74 -3.31 -6.04
CA ILE A 169 -15.56 -2.16 -6.41
C ILE A 169 -15.23 -1.79 -7.86
N PRO A 170 -16.16 -1.20 -8.60
CA PRO A 170 -15.84 -0.58 -9.88
C PRO A 170 -14.66 0.37 -9.68
N LYS A 171 -13.75 0.44 -10.67
CA LYS A 171 -12.67 1.42 -10.63
C LYS A 171 -13.29 2.81 -10.42
N PRO A 172 -12.92 3.54 -9.35
CA PRO A 172 -13.49 4.84 -9.12
C PRO A 172 -13.18 5.75 -10.32
N ASP A 173 -14.17 6.49 -10.78
CA ASP A 173 -13.94 7.60 -11.69
C ASP A 173 -13.30 8.74 -10.89
N LEU A 174 -12.01 8.63 -10.69
CA LEU A 174 -11.20 9.65 -10.08
C LEU A 174 -11.05 10.74 -11.14
N GLU A 175 -12.08 11.60 -11.27
CA GLU A 175 -12.07 12.73 -12.19
C GLU A 175 -10.70 13.39 -12.16
N LYS A 176 -10.07 13.45 -13.32
CA LYS A 176 -8.86 14.27 -13.48
C LYS A 176 -9.26 15.66 -12.98
N VAL A 177 -8.61 16.13 -11.92
CA VAL A 177 -8.79 17.49 -11.44
C VAL A 177 -8.19 18.40 -12.53
N THR A 178 -8.99 18.65 -13.57
CA THR A 178 -8.61 19.48 -14.71
C THR A 178 -8.91 20.96 -14.50
N ASN A 179 -9.47 21.33 -13.33
CA ASN A 179 -9.84 22.70 -13.04
C ASN A 179 -9.14 23.22 -11.79
N PHE A 180 -7.85 23.54 -11.88
CA PHE A 180 -7.31 24.62 -11.11
C PHE A 180 -7.81 25.93 -11.75
N LYS A 181 -8.93 26.47 -11.26
CA LYS A 181 -9.20 27.89 -11.46
C LYS A 181 -8.22 28.65 -10.56
N VAL A 182 -7.25 29.31 -11.17
CA VAL A 182 -6.42 30.34 -10.55
C VAL A 182 -7.30 31.55 -10.25
#